data_83ec76837c205d49f293b1298705bd9a
#
_entry.id   83ec76837c205d49f293b1298705bd9a
#
_cell.length_a   1.000
_cell.length_b   1.000
_cell.length_c   1.000
_cell.angle_alpha   90.00
_cell.angle_beta   90.00
_cell.angle_gamma   90.00
#
_symmetry.space_group_name_H-M   'P 1'
#
loop_
_entity.id
_entity.type
_entity.pdbx_description
1 polymer ?
#
loop_
_entity_poly.entity_id
_entity_poly.type
_entity_poly.pdbx_seq_one_letter_code
_entity_poly.pdbx_strand_id
1 'polypeptide(L)'
;RYGTVADARQDVSLQEVLSSPAIPAADVIVLDSASSLMPEGGTKADHYSLIQQLRKLASDGRSFMLCADPEEMDHSLLHTLRASAEVVLDLDNAMIGGELKRNIIITRFLRAAGPIQTSIGWRVEPGMGFIVDITAVS
;
A
#
# COMPACT_ATOMS: atom_id res chain seq x y z
N ARG A 1 13.35 1.37 15.46
CA ARG A 1 14.48 0.76 14.70
C ARG A 1 14.05 0.68 13.24
N TYR A 2 14.67 1.46 12.38
CA TYR A 2 14.51 1.31 10.93
C TYR A 2 15.51 0.27 10.47
N GLY A 3 15.03 -0.90 10.08
CA GLY A 3 15.82 -1.91 9.40
C GLY A 3 15.46 -1.88 7.93
N THR A 4 16.37 -1.52 7.05
CA THR A 4 16.16 -1.74 5.63
C THR A 4 16.47 -3.21 5.36
N VAL A 5 15.43 -4.00 5.11
CA VAL A 5 15.60 -5.30 4.48
C VAL A 5 15.53 -5.04 3.00
N ALA A 6 16.65 -4.78 2.40
CA ALA A 6 16.84 -5.05 0.99
C ALA A 6 17.99 -4.28 0.43
N ASP A 7 18.92 -5.01 0.04
CA ASP A 7 19.41 -4.82 -1.31
C ASP A 7 18.47 -5.57 -2.23
N ALA A 8 17.86 -4.87 -3.19
CA ALA A 8 16.97 -5.44 -4.18
C ALA A 8 17.78 -6.42 -5.06
N ARG A 9 17.84 -7.66 -4.66
CA ARG A 9 18.08 -8.75 -5.60
C ARG A 9 16.80 -8.88 -6.39
N GLN A 10 16.86 -8.82 -7.70
CA GLN A 10 15.74 -8.87 -8.64
C GLN A 10 14.86 -10.14 -8.53
N ASP A 11 15.17 -11.06 -7.62
CA ASP A 11 14.55 -12.38 -7.51
C ASP A 11 14.01 -12.67 -6.10
N VAL A 12 13.80 -11.66 -5.24
CA VAL A 12 13.26 -11.89 -3.89
C VAL A 12 11.75 -12.00 -3.96
N SER A 13 11.21 -13.15 -3.56
CA SER A 13 9.77 -13.35 -3.47
C SER A 13 9.20 -12.78 -2.17
N LEU A 14 7.90 -12.41 -2.18
CA LEU A 14 7.20 -12.00 -0.97
C LEU A 14 7.31 -13.03 0.17
N GLN A 15 7.27 -14.33 -0.17
CA GLN A 15 7.40 -15.40 0.80
C GLN A 15 8.74 -15.34 1.55
N GLU A 16 9.82 -15.04 0.85
CA GLU A 16 11.16 -14.88 1.47
C GLU A 16 11.20 -13.65 2.36
N VAL A 17 10.60 -12.53 1.91
CA VAL A 17 10.49 -11.31 2.74
C VAL A 17 9.72 -11.60 4.03
N LEU A 18 8.56 -12.23 3.94
CA LEU A 18 7.72 -12.54 5.10
C LEU A 18 8.36 -13.58 6.04
N SER A 19 9.29 -14.38 5.54
CA SER A 19 10.07 -15.33 6.35
C SER A 19 11.31 -14.71 6.98
N SER A 20 11.61 -13.45 6.71
CA SER A 20 12.76 -12.76 7.27
C SER A 20 12.66 -12.66 8.80
N PRO A 21 13.77 -12.86 9.53
CA PRO A 21 13.80 -12.70 10.99
C PRO A 21 13.55 -11.24 11.45
N ALA A 22 13.59 -10.27 10.54
CA ALA A 22 13.24 -8.88 10.84
C ALA A 22 11.73 -8.67 11.03
N ILE A 23 10.89 -9.48 10.39
CA ILE A 23 9.42 -9.36 10.46
C ILE A 23 8.86 -9.49 11.88
N PRO A 24 9.24 -10.51 12.69
CA PRO A 24 8.75 -10.62 14.05
C PRO A 24 9.13 -9.46 14.98
N ALA A 25 10.21 -8.74 14.67
CA ALA A 25 10.71 -7.63 15.46
C ALA A 25 10.14 -6.26 15.06
N ALA A 26 9.34 -6.20 13.99
CA ALA A 26 8.78 -4.97 13.45
C ALA A 26 7.30 -4.79 13.85
N ASP A 27 6.90 -3.58 14.24
CA ASP A 27 5.52 -3.21 14.48
C ASP A 27 4.81 -2.82 13.17
N VAL A 28 5.54 -2.19 12.25
CA VAL A 28 5.06 -1.75 10.94
C VAL A 28 6.00 -2.27 9.86
N ILE A 29 5.44 -2.94 8.87
CA ILE A 29 6.15 -3.47 7.71
C ILE A 29 5.65 -2.71 6.46
N VAL A 30 6.57 -2.07 5.74
CA VAL A 30 6.28 -1.38 4.48
C VAL A 30 6.90 -2.17 3.35
N LEU A 31 6.08 -2.57 2.37
CA LEU A 31 6.52 -3.24 1.15
C LEU A 31 6.33 -2.27 -0.02
N ASP A 32 7.44 -1.70 -0.49
CA ASP A 32 7.51 -0.76 -1.60
C ASP A 32 8.57 -1.24 -2.62
N SER A 33 8.19 -1.75 -3.76
CA SER A 33 6.84 -1.99 -4.27
C SER A 33 6.40 -3.44 -4.00
N ALA A 34 5.16 -3.61 -3.54
CA ALA A 34 4.59 -4.95 -3.37
C ALA A 34 4.36 -5.64 -4.72
N SER A 35 4.13 -4.88 -5.80
CA SER A 35 3.94 -5.41 -7.16
C SER A 35 5.11 -6.28 -7.61
N SER A 36 6.34 -5.84 -7.36
CA SER A 36 7.55 -6.58 -7.75
C SER A 36 7.81 -7.84 -6.92
N LEU A 37 7.17 -7.96 -5.76
CA LEU A 37 7.32 -9.11 -4.85
C LEU A 37 6.24 -10.18 -5.04
N MET A 38 5.17 -9.84 -5.78
CA MET A 38 4.04 -10.74 -5.98
C MET A 38 4.28 -11.66 -7.17
N PRO A 39 3.83 -12.92 -7.09
CA PRO A 39 3.98 -13.85 -8.20
C PRO A 39 3.10 -13.41 -9.38
N GLU A 40 3.66 -13.44 -10.58
CA GLU A 40 2.88 -13.31 -11.81
C GLU A 40 2.03 -14.58 -12.01
N GLY A 41 0.76 -14.41 -12.35
CA GLY A 41 -0.10 -15.51 -12.81
C GLY A 41 -0.50 -16.54 -11.76
N GLY A 42 -0.54 -16.18 -10.48
CA GLY A 42 -1.02 -17.06 -9.41
C GLY A 42 -2.49 -17.45 -9.54
N THR A 43 -2.87 -18.61 -9.00
CA THR A 43 -4.27 -19.03 -8.90
C THR A 43 -5.00 -18.26 -7.80
N LYS A 44 -6.34 -18.27 -7.82
CA LYS A 44 -7.13 -17.71 -6.71
C LYS A 44 -6.80 -18.33 -5.36
N ALA A 45 -6.41 -19.60 -5.34
CA ALA A 45 -6.00 -20.29 -4.11
C ALA A 45 -4.68 -19.72 -3.58
N ASP A 46 -3.72 -19.42 -4.47
CA ASP A 46 -2.45 -18.80 -4.10
C ASP A 46 -2.67 -17.40 -3.54
N HIS A 47 -3.50 -16.59 -4.21
CA HIS A 47 -3.87 -15.26 -3.75
C HIS A 47 -4.54 -15.30 -2.36
N TYR A 48 -5.46 -16.24 -2.16
CA TYR A 48 -6.12 -16.41 -0.87
C TYR A 48 -5.13 -16.83 0.23
N SER A 49 -4.24 -17.77 -0.05
CA SER A 49 -3.20 -18.23 0.87
C SER A 49 -2.30 -17.07 1.32
N LEU A 50 -1.88 -16.23 0.37
CA LEU A 50 -1.09 -15.04 0.65
C LEU A 50 -1.81 -14.09 1.60
N ILE A 51 -3.08 -13.80 1.34
CA ILE A 51 -3.87 -12.92 2.19
C ILE A 51 -4.06 -13.48 3.59
N GLN A 52 -4.27 -14.78 3.73
CA GLN A 52 -4.36 -15.43 5.03
C GLN A 52 -3.05 -15.31 5.81
N GLN A 53 -1.91 -15.42 5.13
CA GLN A 53 -0.61 -15.24 5.74
C GLN A 53 -0.40 -13.81 6.24
N LEU A 54 -0.69 -12.80 5.42
CA LEU A 54 -0.63 -11.39 5.82
C LEU A 54 -1.55 -11.10 7.01
N ARG A 55 -2.79 -11.62 6.98
CA ARG A 55 -3.74 -11.47 8.09
C ARG A 55 -3.25 -12.12 9.38
N LYS A 56 -2.65 -13.31 9.29
CA LYS A 56 -2.08 -13.98 10.45
C LYS A 56 -0.98 -13.13 11.08
N LEU A 57 -0.07 -12.61 10.27
CA LEU A 57 0.99 -11.72 10.76
C LEU A 57 0.44 -10.42 11.34
N ALA A 58 -0.62 -9.86 10.75
CA ALA A 58 -1.29 -8.67 11.27
C ALA A 58 -2.03 -8.96 12.60
N SER A 59 -2.63 -10.15 12.77
CA SER A 59 -3.29 -10.53 14.01
C SER A 59 -2.33 -10.65 15.20
N ASP A 60 -1.04 -10.81 14.93
CA ASP A 60 0.01 -10.80 15.95
C ASP A 60 0.44 -9.37 16.37
N GLY A 61 -0.37 -8.36 16.01
CA GLY A 61 -0.17 -6.95 16.38
C GLY A 61 0.69 -6.14 15.42
N ARG A 62 0.95 -6.64 14.21
CA ARG A 62 1.74 -5.93 13.18
C ARG A 62 0.84 -5.22 12.19
N SER A 63 1.32 -4.12 11.64
CA SER A 63 0.67 -3.40 10.56
C SER A 63 1.47 -3.57 9.26
N PHE A 64 0.76 -3.78 8.15
CA PHE A 64 1.34 -3.86 6.82
C PHE A 64 0.88 -2.67 5.97
N MET A 65 1.82 -2.03 5.29
CA MET A 65 1.57 -1.06 4.24
C MET A 65 2.13 -1.64 2.93
N LEU A 66 1.25 -1.82 1.95
CA LEU A 66 1.60 -2.33 0.64
C LEU A 66 1.48 -1.20 -0.38
N CYS A 67 2.60 -0.80 -0.98
CA CYS A 67 2.61 0.11 -2.12
C CYS A 67 2.55 -0.74 -3.38
N ALA A 68 1.54 -0.55 -4.20
CA ALA A 68 1.32 -1.37 -5.39
C ALA A 68 1.04 -0.49 -6.60
N ASP A 69 1.64 -0.84 -7.73
CA ASP A 69 1.25 -0.31 -9.02
C ASP A 69 0.14 -1.21 -9.60
N PRO A 70 -1.07 -0.66 -9.83
CA PRO A 70 -2.18 -1.45 -10.37
C PRO A 70 -1.94 -1.97 -11.80
N GLU A 71 -1.03 -1.35 -12.55
CA GLU A 71 -0.70 -1.79 -13.92
C GLU A 71 0.31 -2.96 -13.92
N GLU A 72 1.11 -3.09 -12.86
CA GLU A 72 2.11 -4.16 -12.71
C GLU A 72 1.58 -5.38 -11.97
N MET A 73 0.39 -5.29 -11.36
CA MET A 73 -0.15 -6.36 -10.51
C MET A 73 -1.28 -7.12 -11.22
N ASP A 74 -1.35 -8.42 -11.01
CA ASP A 74 -2.51 -9.22 -11.44
C ASP A 74 -3.82 -8.64 -10.89
N HIS A 75 -4.79 -8.39 -11.76
CA HIS A 75 -6.07 -7.75 -11.40
C HIS A 75 -6.86 -8.54 -10.34
N SER A 76 -6.83 -9.86 -10.38
CA SER A 76 -7.54 -10.71 -9.41
C SER A 76 -6.88 -10.60 -8.02
N LEU A 77 -5.56 -10.57 -7.98
CA LEU A 77 -4.80 -10.38 -6.75
C LEU A 77 -5.03 -8.98 -6.17
N LEU A 78 -4.91 -7.95 -7.01
CA LEU A 78 -5.16 -6.55 -6.60
C LEU A 78 -6.56 -6.40 -6.02
N HIS A 79 -7.59 -6.93 -6.72
CA HIS A 79 -8.97 -6.90 -6.23
C HIS A 79 -9.10 -7.59 -4.86
N THR A 80 -8.45 -8.74 -4.67
CA THR A 80 -8.51 -9.49 -3.42
C THR A 80 -7.78 -8.77 -2.28
N LEU A 81 -6.64 -8.14 -2.57
CA LEU A 81 -5.91 -7.29 -1.60
C LEU A 81 -6.76 -6.10 -1.17
N ARG A 82 -7.32 -5.35 -2.13
CA ARG A 82 -8.19 -4.20 -1.86
C ARG A 82 -9.41 -4.58 -1.01
N ALA A 83 -10.06 -5.71 -1.33
CA ALA A 83 -11.19 -6.22 -0.57
C ALA A 83 -10.81 -6.67 0.85
N SER A 84 -9.56 -7.01 1.09
CA SER A 84 -9.05 -7.53 2.36
C SER A 84 -8.43 -6.47 3.25
N ALA A 85 -7.95 -5.37 2.68
CA ALA A 85 -7.30 -4.28 3.40
C ALA A 85 -8.30 -3.54 4.31
N GLU A 86 -7.84 -3.05 5.45
CA GLU A 86 -8.64 -2.17 6.32
C GLU A 86 -8.70 -0.74 5.78
N VAL A 87 -7.62 -0.29 5.15
CA VAL A 87 -7.50 1.02 4.51
C VAL A 87 -7.01 0.85 3.08
N VAL A 88 -7.64 1.52 2.13
CA VAL A 88 -7.21 1.61 0.74
C VAL A 88 -7.13 3.07 0.34
N LEU A 89 -5.93 3.46 -0.09
CA LEU A 89 -5.61 4.78 -0.58
C LEU A 89 -5.22 4.65 -2.06
N ASP A 90 -5.89 5.39 -2.92
CA ASP A 90 -5.52 5.50 -4.32
C ASP A 90 -4.81 6.85 -4.54
N LEU A 91 -3.62 6.81 -5.13
CA LEU A 91 -2.88 8.00 -5.53
C LEU A 91 -3.26 8.33 -6.98
N ASP A 92 -3.92 9.46 -7.17
CA ASP A 92 -4.41 9.90 -8.47
C ASP A 92 -3.76 11.21 -8.91
N ASN A 93 -3.59 11.37 -10.22
CA ASN A 93 -3.07 12.56 -10.85
C ASN A 93 -4.03 13.02 -11.93
N ALA A 94 -4.44 14.29 -11.91
CA ALA A 94 -5.29 14.88 -12.91
C ALA A 94 -4.73 16.22 -13.42
N MET A 95 -4.82 16.45 -14.71
CA MET A 95 -4.54 17.77 -15.29
C MET A 95 -5.80 18.63 -15.22
N ILE A 96 -5.77 19.68 -14.42
CA ILE A 96 -6.89 20.62 -14.25
C ILE A 96 -6.38 22.04 -14.53
N GLY A 97 -6.94 22.68 -15.55
CA GLY A 97 -6.54 24.05 -15.92
C GLY A 97 -5.07 24.19 -16.32
N GLY A 98 -4.46 23.13 -16.85
CA GLY A 98 -3.04 23.12 -17.23
C GLY A 98 -2.07 22.82 -16.07
N GLU A 99 -2.57 22.60 -14.86
CA GLU A 99 -1.79 22.22 -13.70
C GLU A 99 -1.99 20.74 -13.34
N LEU A 100 -0.91 20.07 -12.96
CA LEU A 100 -0.96 18.71 -12.42
C LEU A 100 -1.45 18.75 -10.98
N LYS A 101 -2.67 18.27 -10.74
CA LYS A 101 -3.22 18.06 -9.40
C LYS A 101 -3.01 16.63 -8.97
N ARG A 102 -2.54 16.44 -7.74
CA ARG A 102 -2.33 15.13 -7.13
C ARG A 102 -3.29 14.97 -5.98
N ASN A 103 -3.96 13.81 -5.93
CA ASN A 103 -4.93 13.50 -4.88
C ASN A 103 -4.63 12.14 -4.26
N ILE A 104 -4.89 12.03 -2.98
CA ILE A 104 -5.05 10.77 -2.28
C ILE A 104 -6.55 10.55 -2.15
N ILE A 105 -7.06 9.47 -2.72
CA ILE A 105 -8.47 9.09 -2.65
C ILE A 105 -8.61 7.94 -1.66
N ILE A 106 -9.38 8.15 -0.60
CA ILE A 106 -9.65 7.14 0.40
C ILE A 106 -10.87 6.34 -0.05
N THR A 107 -10.65 5.18 -0.67
CA THR A 107 -11.72 4.33 -1.20
C THR A 107 -12.22 3.30 -0.19
N ARG A 108 -11.45 3.06 0.86
CA ARG A 108 -11.84 2.19 1.96
C ARG A 108 -11.16 2.65 3.26
N PHE A 109 -11.94 2.72 4.35
CA PHE A 109 -11.43 2.93 5.69
C PHE A 109 -12.36 2.24 6.68
N LEU A 110 -11.99 1.04 7.11
CA LEU A 110 -12.74 0.32 8.14
C LEU A 110 -12.38 0.88 9.52
N ARG A 111 -13.36 0.94 10.40
CA ARG A 111 -13.19 1.39 11.79
C ARG A 111 -12.76 2.86 11.92
N ALA A 112 -13.16 3.72 11.00
CA ALA A 112 -13.01 5.16 11.19
C ALA A 112 -13.79 5.61 12.44
N ALA A 113 -13.15 6.41 13.28
CA ALA A 113 -13.78 6.93 14.51
C ALA A 113 -14.80 8.05 14.25
N GLY A 114 -14.92 8.51 13.00
CA GLY A 114 -15.82 9.58 12.59
C GLY A 114 -15.81 9.76 11.06
N PRO A 115 -16.43 10.83 10.56
CA PRO A 115 -16.40 11.17 9.15
C PRO A 115 -14.96 11.35 8.66
N ILE A 116 -14.66 10.79 7.50
CA ILE A 116 -13.35 10.94 6.86
C ILE A 116 -13.49 11.77 5.58
N GLN A 117 -12.51 12.60 5.32
CA GLN A 117 -12.37 13.24 4.03
C GLN A 117 -11.92 12.20 3.01
N THR A 118 -12.72 12.02 1.94
CA THR A 118 -12.47 10.96 0.96
C THR A 118 -11.46 11.34 -0.12
N SER A 119 -11.12 12.63 -0.26
CA SER A 119 -10.12 13.10 -1.20
C SER A 119 -9.26 14.18 -0.55
N ILE A 120 -7.95 14.05 -0.67
CA ILE A 120 -6.96 14.95 -0.08
C ILE A 120 -6.00 15.38 -1.19
N GLY A 121 -6.02 16.67 -1.55
CA GLY A 121 -5.04 17.25 -2.46
C GLY A 121 -3.67 17.37 -1.80
N TRP A 122 -2.62 17.16 -2.57
CA TRP A 122 -1.25 17.28 -2.06
C TRP A 122 -0.27 17.72 -3.14
N ARG A 123 0.86 18.26 -2.70
CA ARG A 123 2.01 18.62 -3.53
C ARG A 123 3.32 18.42 -2.80
N VAL A 124 4.39 18.42 -3.53
CA VAL A 124 5.75 18.47 -2.97
C VAL A 124 6.39 19.79 -3.35
N GLU A 125 6.88 20.51 -2.36
CA GLU A 125 7.62 21.76 -2.57
C GLU A 125 9.10 21.60 -2.18
N PRO A 126 10.02 22.11 -3.00
CA PRO A 126 11.43 22.11 -2.66
C PRO A 126 11.69 22.78 -1.31
N GLY A 127 12.43 22.12 -0.43
CA GLY A 127 12.77 22.62 0.90
C GLY A 127 11.68 22.46 1.98
N MET A 128 10.41 22.25 1.58
CA MET A 128 9.30 22.00 2.52
C MET A 128 8.82 20.55 2.53
N GLY A 129 9.03 19.81 1.43
CA GLY A 129 8.60 18.42 1.32
C GLY A 129 7.13 18.26 0.97
N PHE A 130 6.46 17.28 1.55
CA PHE A 130 5.07 16.95 1.32
C PHE A 130 4.14 17.95 2.01
N ILE A 131 3.22 18.53 1.25
CA ILE A 131 2.24 19.51 1.74
C ILE A 131 0.84 19.03 1.36
N VAL A 132 -0.06 19.06 2.33
CA VAL A 132 -1.49 18.80 2.11
C VAL A 132 -2.17 20.10 1.69
N ASP A 133 -2.91 20.06 0.58
CA ASP A 133 -3.73 21.17 0.12
C ASP A 133 -5.08 21.18 0.85
N ILE A 134 -5.20 22.06 1.85
CA ILE A 134 -6.42 22.19 2.66
C ILE A 134 -7.55 22.90 1.87
N THR A 135 -7.24 23.52 0.74
CA THR A 135 -8.20 24.31 -0.08
C THR A 135 -9.12 23.46 -0.97
N ALA A 136 -9.02 22.14 -0.96
CA ALA A 136 -9.87 21.23 -1.73
C ALA A 136 -11.20 20.87 -1.03
N VAL A 137 -11.62 21.64 -0.01
CA VAL A 137 -12.91 21.46 0.65
C VAL A 137 -13.89 22.50 0.09
N SER A 138 -14.49 22.18 -1.05
CA SER A 138 -15.70 22.86 -1.55
C SER A 138 -16.55 21.85 -2.29
#